data_0ffdc16eb13dc9d47af323d9f0e564ab
#
_entry.id   0ffdc16eb13dc9d47af323d9f0e564ab
#
_cell.length_a   1.000
_cell.length_b   1.000
_cell.length_c   1.000
_cell.angle_alpha   90.00
_cell.angle_beta   90.00
_cell.angle_gamma   90.00
#
_symmetry.space_group_name_H-M   'P 1'
#
loop_
_entity.id
_entity.type
_entity.pdbx_description
1 polymer ?
#
loop_
_entity_poly.entity_id
_entity_poly.type
_entity_poly.pdbx_seq_one_letter_code
_entity_poly.pdbx_strand_id
1 'polypeptide(L)'
;MEIRERLEKERLFFDGGMGTMLQSAGLMPGELPELWNLSHADVIQGVHEAYIRAGAQIIKTNTFGCNGLKFGKAHGTPAVSTLVTAAVKLAQKAFQACGEKGCVALDLGPTGKLLQPYGDLPFEEAVSLYAEAVEAGKKAGADLVLIETMSDTYEAKEAILAVKEHSNLPFVVTFTFDEEGKLLSGADVETAMIVASSLGASAVGFNCGLGPKEIS
;
A
#
# COMPACT_ATOMS: atom_id res chain seq x y z
N MET A 1 18.93 -13.65 -1.39
CA MET A 1 19.10 -12.35 -0.69
C MET A 1 17.71 -11.90 -0.30
N GLU A 2 17.52 -11.62 0.97
CA GLU A 2 16.23 -11.16 1.48
C GLU A 2 15.94 -9.75 0.96
N ILE A 3 14.67 -9.36 0.88
CA ILE A 3 14.25 -8.05 0.32
C ILE A 3 14.87 -6.88 1.09
N ARG A 4 15.08 -7.01 2.42
CA ARG A 4 15.77 -5.98 3.23
C ARG A 4 17.18 -5.71 2.72
N GLU A 5 17.97 -6.75 2.49
CA GLU A 5 19.33 -6.61 1.95
C GLU A 5 19.35 -6.02 0.56
N ARG A 6 18.33 -6.32 -0.24
CA ARG A 6 18.19 -5.75 -1.58
C ARG A 6 17.88 -4.25 -1.53
N LEU A 7 16.95 -3.84 -0.66
CA LEU A 7 16.61 -2.41 -0.46
C LEU A 7 17.82 -1.56 -0.04
N GLU A 8 18.77 -2.15 0.68
CA GLU A 8 20.00 -1.45 1.10
C GLU A 8 21.08 -1.38 0.01
N LYS A 9 21.10 -2.33 -0.92
CA LYS A 9 22.24 -2.54 -1.85
C LYS A 9 21.91 -2.30 -3.31
N GLU A 10 20.64 -2.32 -3.68
CA GLU A 10 20.19 -2.29 -5.07
C GLU A 10 19.19 -1.15 -5.30
N ARG A 11 19.15 -0.67 -6.52
CA ARG A 11 18.03 0.15 -6.99
C ARG A 11 16.93 -0.80 -7.47
N LEU A 12 15.80 -0.78 -6.78
CA LEU A 12 14.64 -1.59 -7.11
C LEU A 12 13.53 -0.72 -7.71
N PHE A 13 12.85 -1.27 -8.69
CA PHE A 13 11.75 -0.61 -9.37
C PHE A 13 10.41 -1.18 -8.91
N PHE A 14 9.57 -0.32 -8.33
CA PHE A 14 8.17 -0.62 -8.11
C PHE A 14 7.39 -0.51 -9.42
N ASP A 15 6.20 -1.09 -9.43
CA ASP A 15 5.20 -0.84 -10.47
C ASP A 15 4.64 0.58 -10.39
N GLY A 16 3.82 0.92 -11.39
CA GLY A 16 3.16 2.22 -11.49
C GLY A 16 1.76 2.26 -10.85
N GLY A 17 0.96 3.23 -11.30
CA GLY A 17 -0.40 3.45 -10.81
C GLY A 17 -1.38 2.34 -11.22
N MET A 18 -2.01 1.68 -10.24
CA MET A 18 -3.07 0.71 -10.49
C MET A 18 -4.36 1.40 -10.95
N GLY A 19 -4.79 2.43 -10.24
CA GLY A 19 -6.07 3.09 -10.48
C GLY A 19 -6.28 3.57 -11.92
N THR A 20 -5.28 4.21 -12.53
CA THR A 20 -5.33 4.68 -13.92
C THR A 20 -5.42 3.54 -14.93
N MET A 21 -4.74 2.43 -14.66
CA MET A 21 -4.82 1.23 -15.49
C MET A 21 -6.21 0.60 -15.45
N LEU A 22 -6.81 0.53 -14.26
CA LEU A 22 -8.17 0.00 -14.09
C LEU A 22 -9.22 0.91 -14.71
N GLN A 23 -9.07 2.23 -14.60
CA GLN A 23 -9.96 3.18 -15.29
C GLN A 23 -9.90 3.00 -16.81
N SER A 24 -8.70 2.79 -17.35
CA SER A 24 -8.52 2.49 -18.77
C SER A 24 -9.12 1.14 -19.18
N ALA A 25 -9.23 0.20 -18.23
CA ALA A 25 -9.88 -1.10 -18.41
C ALA A 25 -11.39 -1.07 -18.16
N GLY A 26 -11.98 0.08 -17.78
CA GLY A 26 -13.41 0.24 -17.62
C GLY A 26 -13.91 0.40 -16.19
N LEU A 27 -13.02 0.56 -15.18
CA LEU A 27 -13.45 0.88 -13.81
C LEU A 27 -14.18 2.22 -13.80
N MET A 28 -15.42 2.20 -13.34
CA MET A 28 -16.27 3.38 -13.31
C MET A 28 -16.05 4.24 -12.06
N PRO A 29 -16.30 5.56 -12.14
CA PRO A 29 -16.27 6.42 -10.96
C PRO A 29 -17.21 5.90 -9.86
N GLY A 30 -16.68 5.79 -8.63
CA GLY A 30 -17.42 5.30 -7.47
C GLY A 30 -17.34 3.79 -7.25
N GLU A 31 -16.81 3.02 -8.19
CA GLU A 31 -16.51 1.61 -7.95
C GLU A 31 -15.27 1.48 -7.06
N LEU A 32 -15.25 0.41 -6.25
CA LEU A 32 -14.14 0.07 -5.38
C LEU A 32 -13.16 -0.84 -6.14
N PRO A 33 -11.95 -0.34 -6.47
CA PRO A 33 -10.97 -1.09 -7.26
C PRO A 33 -10.64 -2.47 -6.67
N GLU A 34 -10.65 -2.57 -5.35
CA GLU A 34 -10.27 -3.78 -4.61
C GLU A 34 -11.23 -4.95 -4.86
N LEU A 35 -12.49 -4.67 -5.22
CA LEU A 35 -13.46 -5.71 -5.59
C LEU A 35 -13.07 -6.42 -6.89
N TRP A 36 -12.30 -5.75 -7.76
CA TRP A 36 -11.82 -6.33 -9.00
C TRP A 36 -10.82 -7.45 -8.80
N ASN A 37 -10.22 -7.56 -7.62
CA ASN A 37 -9.42 -8.74 -7.26
C ASN A 37 -10.22 -10.06 -7.34
N LEU A 38 -11.55 -9.98 -7.25
CA LEU A 38 -12.45 -11.14 -7.34
C LEU A 38 -13.25 -11.14 -8.64
N SER A 39 -13.81 -9.99 -9.04
CA SER A 39 -14.72 -9.89 -10.19
C SER A 39 -14.01 -9.77 -11.55
N HIS A 40 -12.80 -9.20 -11.58
CA HIS A 40 -12.00 -8.95 -12.79
C HIS A 40 -10.54 -9.35 -12.55
N ALA A 41 -10.35 -10.53 -11.98
CA ALA A 41 -9.05 -11.04 -11.57
C ALA A 41 -8.04 -11.14 -12.73
N ASP A 42 -8.50 -11.43 -13.92
CA ASP A 42 -7.73 -11.47 -15.16
C ASP A 42 -7.20 -10.08 -15.56
N VAL A 43 -8.00 -9.03 -15.36
CA VAL A 43 -7.57 -7.65 -15.62
C VAL A 43 -6.49 -7.24 -14.62
N ILE A 44 -6.69 -7.48 -13.33
CA ILE A 44 -5.68 -7.19 -12.29
C ILE A 44 -4.37 -7.92 -12.59
N GLN A 45 -4.43 -9.22 -12.87
CA GLN A 45 -3.26 -10.01 -13.22
C GLN A 45 -2.57 -9.45 -14.48
N GLY A 46 -3.34 -9.09 -15.52
CA GLY A 46 -2.81 -8.50 -16.74
C GLY A 46 -2.07 -7.17 -16.52
N VAL A 47 -2.58 -6.32 -15.62
CA VAL A 47 -1.89 -5.07 -15.23
C VAL A 47 -0.55 -5.38 -14.55
N HIS A 48 -0.53 -6.30 -13.58
CA HIS A 48 0.71 -6.72 -12.93
C HIS A 48 1.72 -7.28 -13.93
N GLU A 49 1.29 -8.17 -14.85
CA GLU A 49 2.15 -8.72 -15.91
C GLU A 49 2.72 -7.63 -16.81
N ALA A 50 1.93 -6.61 -17.16
CA ALA A 50 2.41 -5.51 -17.98
C ALA A 50 3.54 -4.73 -17.29
N TYR A 51 3.40 -4.46 -15.99
CA TYR A 51 4.45 -3.81 -15.20
C TYR A 51 5.69 -4.69 -15.03
N ILE A 52 5.53 -5.99 -14.80
CA ILE A 52 6.65 -6.93 -14.70
C ILE A 52 7.43 -6.95 -16.01
N ARG A 53 6.76 -7.05 -17.17
CA ARG A 53 7.39 -7.00 -18.49
C ARG A 53 8.07 -5.65 -18.78
N ALA A 54 7.60 -4.56 -18.17
CA ALA A 54 8.25 -3.26 -18.23
C ALA A 54 9.46 -3.12 -17.29
N GLY A 55 9.77 -4.12 -16.48
CA GLY A 55 10.94 -4.17 -15.59
C GLY A 55 10.66 -3.92 -14.12
N ALA A 56 9.41 -3.87 -13.68
CA ALA A 56 9.09 -3.79 -12.26
C ALA A 56 9.55 -5.06 -11.52
N GLN A 57 10.25 -4.86 -10.41
CA GLN A 57 10.79 -5.92 -9.57
C GLN A 57 9.99 -6.10 -8.28
N ILE A 58 9.21 -5.08 -7.93
CA ILE A 58 8.28 -5.09 -6.81
C ILE A 58 6.90 -4.71 -7.35
N ILE A 59 5.91 -5.58 -7.14
CA ILE A 59 4.52 -5.37 -7.53
C ILE A 59 3.68 -5.10 -6.29
N LYS A 60 2.96 -3.99 -6.30
CA LYS A 60 1.99 -3.63 -5.27
C LYS A 60 0.68 -4.39 -5.48
N THR A 61 0.11 -4.90 -4.41
CA THR A 61 -1.22 -5.50 -4.48
C THR A 61 -2.31 -4.44 -4.73
N ASN A 62 -3.41 -4.81 -5.34
CA ASN A 62 -4.55 -3.90 -5.51
C ASN A 62 -5.38 -3.84 -4.21
N THR A 63 -4.79 -3.25 -3.15
CA THR A 63 -5.35 -3.21 -1.78
C THR A 63 -5.23 -1.85 -1.10
N PHE A 64 -4.90 -0.79 -1.84
CA PHE A 64 -4.67 0.56 -1.33
C PHE A 64 -5.74 1.05 -0.35
N GLY A 65 -7.02 0.91 -0.67
CA GLY A 65 -8.14 1.32 0.18
C GLY A 65 -8.81 0.16 0.93
N CYS A 66 -8.16 -1.01 1.03
CA CYS A 66 -8.75 -2.22 1.58
C CYS A 66 -8.72 -2.23 3.12
N ASN A 67 -9.74 -1.68 3.75
CA ASN A 67 -9.88 -1.66 5.20
C ASN A 67 -11.33 -1.89 5.66
N GLY A 68 -11.53 -2.20 6.93
CA GLY A 68 -12.83 -2.54 7.53
C GLY A 68 -13.86 -1.41 7.52
N LEU A 69 -13.47 -0.16 7.23
CA LEU A 69 -14.41 0.96 7.07
C LEU A 69 -15.15 0.91 5.71
N LYS A 70 -14.62 0.18 4.74
CA LYS A 70 -15.18 0.06 3.39
C LYS A 70 -15.64 -1.35 3.06
N PHE A 71 -15.04 -2.38 3.69
CA PHE A 71 -15.25 -3.77 3.34
C PHE A 71 -15.71 -4.62 4.51
N GLY A 72 -16.40 -5.71 4.23
CA GLY A 72 -16.92 -6.65 5.19
C GLY A 72 -18.44 -6.70 5.22
N LYS A 73 -18.99 -7.57 6.08
CA LYS A 73 -20.43 -7.83 6.16
C LYS A 73 -21.29 -6.58 6.41
N ALA A 74 -20.78 -5.64 7.20
CA ALA A 74 -21.48 -4.37 7.48
C ALA A 74 -21.75 -3.55 6.22
N HIS A 75 -20.95 -3.74 5.18
CA HIS A 75 -21.04 -3.03 3.90
C HIS A 75 -21.61 -3.90 2.77
N GLY A 76 -22.01 -5.16 3.06
CA GLY A 76 -22.48 -6.09 2.04
C GLY A 76 -21.39 -6.52 1.04
N THR A 77 -20.12 -6.39 1.42
CA THR A 77 -18.94 -6.68 0.60
C THR A 77 -18.14 -7.85 1.18
N PRO A 78 -17.21 -8.46 0.42
CA PRO A 78 -16.28 -9.45 0.95
C PRO A 78 -15.43 -8.88 2.11
N ALA A 79 -14.98 -9.76 3.00
CA ALA A 79 -14.06 -9.39 4.08
C ALA A 79 -12.71 -8.89 3.52
N VAL A 80 -12.06 -7.97 4.25
CA VAL A 80 -10.71 -7.47 3.94
C VAL A 80 -9.74 -8.62 3.69
N SER A 81 -9.74 -9.63 4.56
CA SER A 81 -8.86 -10.80 4.44
C SER A 81 -9.05 -11.59 3.13
N THR A 82 -10.29 -11.64 2.61
CA THR A 82 -10.59 -12.29 1.32
C THR A 82 -10.00 -11.50 0.16
N LEU A 83 -10.20 -10.17 0.15
CA LEU A 83 -9.71 -9.28 -0.89
C LEU A 83 -8.18 -9.24 -0.92
N VAL A 84 -7.55 -9.06 0.25
CA VAL A 84 -6.10 -9.05 0.39
C VAL A 84 -5.47 -10.37 -0.07
N THR A 85 -6.06 -11.51 0.36
CA THR A 85 -5.57 -12.82 -0.07
C THR A 85 -5.63 -12.98 -1.58
N ALA A 86 -6.73 -12.58 -2.21
CA ALA A 86 -6.88 -12.63 -3.66
C ALA A 86 -5.83 -11.74 -4.36
N ALA A 87 -5.66 -10.48 -3.91
CA ALA A 87 -4.72 -9.53 -4.48
C ALA A 87 -3.27 -10.04 -4.43
N VAL A 88 -2.81 -10.55 -3.27
CA VAL A 88 -1.47 -11.14 -3.15
C VAL A 88 -1.29 -12.32 -4.12
N LYS A 89 -2.29 -13.19 -4.23
CA LYS A 89 -2.23 -14.35 -5.14
C LYS A 89 -2.18 -13.93 -6.61
N LEU A 90 -2.87 -12.85 -7.00
CA LEU A 90 -2.82 -12.34 -8.38
C LEU A 90 -1.42 -11.79 -8.72
N ALA A 91 -0.79 -11.03 -7.81
CA ALA A 91 0.56 -10.55 -8.01
C ALA A 91 1.58 -11.69 -8.10
N GLN A 92 1.46 -12.72 -7.25
CA GLN A 92 2.30 -13.92 -7.31
C GLN A 92 2.13 -14.68 -8.64
N LYS A 93 0.88 -14.84 -9.11
CA LYS A 93 0.58 -15.49 -10.40
C LYS A 93 1.16 -14.70 -11.58
N ALA A 94 1.12 -13.37 -11.53
CA ALA A 94 1.69 -12.53 -12.58
C ALA A 94 3.21 -12.76 -12.74
N PHE A 95 3.97 -12.84 -11.63
CA PHE A 95 5.39 -13.21 -11.69
C PHE A 95 5.60 -14.59 -12.29
N GLN A 96 4.80 -15.58 -11.89
CA GLN A 96 4.87 -16.95 -12.44
C GLN A 96 4.58 -16.97 -13.93
N ALA A 97 3.55 -16.24 -14.38
CA ALA A 97 3.17 -16.16 -15.80
C ALA A 97 4.24 -15.48 -16.67
N CYS A 98 4.95 -14.49 -16.10
CA CYS A 98 6.07 -13.82 -16.80
C CYS A 98 7.37 -14.63 -16.74
N GLY A 99 7.47 -15.68 -15.93
CA GLY A 99 8.73 -16.42 -15.72
C GLY A 99 9.80 -15.61 -14.97
N GLU A 100 9.38 -14.54 -14.30
CA GLU A 100 10.25 -13.60 -13.60
C GLU A 100 10.21 -13.83 -12.08
N LYS A 101 11.26 -13.36 -11.40
CA LYS A 101 11.34 -13.34 -9.94
C LYS A 101 11.26 -11.92 -9.44
N GLY A 102 10.37 -11.67 -8.52
CA GLY A 102 10.20 -10.36 -7.89
C GLY A 102 9.57 -10.49 -6.51
N CYS A 103 9.19 -9.37 -5.94
CA CYS A 103 8.59 -9.26 -4.63
C CYS A 103 7.16 -8.71 -4.71
N VAL A 104 6.29 -9.22 -3.87
CA VAL A 104 4.92 -8.74 -3.72
C VAL A 104 4.83 -7.84 -2.50
N ALA A 105 4.52 -6.56 -2.71
CA ALA A 105 4.27 -5.59 -1.66
C ALA A 105 2.78 -5.54 -1.32
N LEU A 106 2.43 -5.82 -0.07
CA LEU A 106 1.11 -5.51 0.44
C LEU A 106 0.94 -3.99 0.48
N ASP A 107 0.01 -3.47 -0.30
CA ASP A 107 -0.23 -2.04 -0.43
C ASP A 107 -1.27 -1.55 0.58
N LEU A 108 -0.89 -0.58 1.42
CA LEU A 108 -1.72 0.04 2.45
C LEU A 108 -1.73 1.56 2.26
N GLY A 109 -2.86 2.10 1.84
CA GLY A 109 -3.10 3.53 1.78
C GLY A 109 -3.78 4.07 3.04
N PRO A 110 -4.07 5.38 3.09
CA PRO A 110 -4.82 6.00 4.19
C PRO A 110 -6.22 5.40 4.37
N THR A 111 -6.72 5.38 5.60
CA THR A 111 -8.08 4.92 5.93
C THR A 111 -9.16 5.76 5.25
N GLY A 112 -8.83 7.01 4.92
CA GLY A 112 -9.77 8.01 4.40
C GLY A 112 -10.62 8.68 5.48
N LYS A 113 -10.24 8.52 6.76
CA LYS A 113 -10.84 9.17 7.92
C LYS A 113 -9.81 10.01 8.65
N LEU A 114 -10.27 11.09 9.26
CA LEU A 114 -9.43 11.87 10.17
C LEU A 114 -9.43 11.22 11.56
N LEU A 115 -8.24 11.22 12.17
CA LEU A 115 -8.04 10.70 13.52
C LEU A 115 -8.50 11.69 14.57
N GLN A 116 -8.83 11.18 15.75
CA GLN A 116 -9.06 12.03 16.92
C GLN A 116 -7.80 12.83 17.26
N PRO A 117 -7.94 14.10 17.71
CA PRO A 117 -9.19 14.82 18.00
C PRO A 117 -9.81 15.55 16.80
N TYR A 118 -9.21 15.53 15.60
CA TYR A 118 -9.68 16.27 14.42
C TYR A 118 -10.80 15.54 13.66
N GLY A 119 -10.93 14.25 13.84
CA GLY A 119 -11.99 13.39 13.31
C GLY A 119 -12.52 12.44 14.36
N ASP A 120 -13.21 11.40 13.90
CA ASP A 120 -13.91 10.45 14.76
C ASP A 120 -13.16 9.12 14.97
N LEU A 121 -12.10 8.85 14.18
CA LEU A 121 -11.40 7.58 14.24
C LEU A 121 -10.40 7.55 15.41
N PRO A 122 -10.59 6.65 16.41
CA PRO A 122 -9.63 6.47 17.49
C PRO A 122 -8.34 5.79 16.98
N PHE A 123 -7.20 6.12 17.61
CA PHE A 123 -5.89 5.56 17.28
C PHE A 123 -5.86 4.03 17.26
N GLU A 124 -6.34 3.39 18.32
CA GLU A 124 -6.32 1.93 18.46
C GLU A 124 -7.24 1.22 17.45
N GLU A 125 -8.32 1.89 17.04
CA GLU A 125 -9.21 1.38 16.00
C GLU A 125 -8.51 1.42 14.65
N ALA A 126 -7.79 2.50 14.31
CA ALA A 126 -7.01 2.60 13.09
C ALA A 126 -5.89 1.54 13.04
N VAL A 127 -5.16 1.31 14.14
CA VAL A 127 -4.18 0.20 14.22
C VAL A 127 -4.86 -1.14 13.89
N SER A 128 -6.05 -1.39 14.47
CA SER A 128 -6.78 -2.64 14.22
C SER A 128 -7.23 -2.80 12.77
N LEU A 129 -7.63 -1.71 12.11
CA LEU A 129 -8.00 -1.72 10.68
C LEU A 129 -6.81 -2.11 9.79
N TYR A 130 -5.63 -1.58 10.05
CA TYR A 130 -4.41 -1.95 9.34
C TYR A 130 -3.97 -3.38 9.67
N ALA A 131 -4.09 -3.80 10.92
CA ALA A 131 -3.70 -5.14 11.37
C ALA A 131 -4.43 -6.25 10.62
N GLU A 132 -5.74 -6.10 10.35
CA GLU A 132 -6.51 -7.08 9.58
C GLU A 132 -5.91 -7.32 8.18
N ALA A 133 -5.53 -6.25 7.48
CA ALA A 133 -4.92 -6.35 6.17
C ALA A 133 -3.51 -6.93 6.24
N VAL A 134 -2.70 -6.52 7.24
CA VAL A 134 -1.33 -6.99 7.45
C VAL A 134 -1.30 -8.50 7.72
N GLU A 135 -2.14 -9.00 8.63
CA GLU A 135 -2.25 -10.43 8.94
C GLU A 135 -2.64 -11.25 7.71
N ALA A 136 -3.62 -10.76 6.95
CA ALA A 136 -4.05 -11.41 5.72
C ALA A 136 -2.95 -11.44 4.65
N GLY A 137 -2.25 -10.33 4.45
CA GLY A 137 -1.14 -10.21 3.50
C GLY A 137 0.03 -11.12 3.85
N LYS A 138 0.46 -11.12 5.13
CA LYS A 138 1.48 -12.03 5.65
C LYS A 138 1.10 -13.49 5.42
N LYS A 139 -0.13 -13.88 5.77
CA LYS A 139 -0.64 -15.24 5.59
C LYS A 139 -0.71 -15.65 4.12
N ALA A 140 -1.02 -14.72 3.23
CA ALA A 140 -1.07 -14.95 1.79
C ALA A 140 0.33 -15.04 1.14
N GLY A 141 1.38 -14.61 1.84
CA GLY A 141 2.78 -14.66 1.40
C GLY A 141 3.24 -13.39 0.67
N ALA A 142 2.84 -12.22 1.14
CA ALA A 142 3.49 -10.97 0.77
C ALA A 142 4.93 -10.94 1.29
N ASP A 143 5.84 -10.28 0.53
CA ASP A 143 7.27 -10.21 0.85
C ASP A 143 7.62 -8.97 1.68
N LEU A 144 6.85 -7.89 1.53
CA LEU A 144 6.99 -6.63 2.27
C LEU A 144 5.64 -5.91 2.34
N VAL A 145 5.60 -4.86 3.17
CA VAL A 145 4.46 -3.93 3.24
C VAL A 145 4.88 -2.58 2.68
N LEU A 146 4.06 -2.01 1.82
CA LEU A 146 4.16 -0.62 1.41
C LEU A 146 3.03 0.16 2.07
N ILE A 147 3.39 1.09 2.94
CA ILE A 147 2.50 2.08 3.54
C ILE A 147 2.64 3.34 2.69
N GLU A 148 1.71 3.59 1.76
CA GLU A 148 1.92 4.65 0.77
C GLU A 148 0.92 5.80 0.86
N THR A 149 1.37 6.97 0.39
CA THR A 149 0.53 8.17 0.21
C THR A 149 -0.02 8.71 1.54
N MET A 150 0.74 8.54 2.61
CA MET A 150 0.33 9.04 3.92
C MET A 150 0.40 10.57 3.97
N SER A 151 -0.67 11.19 4.43
CA SER A 151 -0.78 12.64 4.62
C SER A 151 -0.75 13.08 6.09
N ASP A 152 -0.61 12.11 6.99
CA ASP A 152 -0.53 12.31 8.44
C ASP A 152 0.50 11.38 9.06
N THR A 153 1.38 11.93 9.91
CA THR A 153 2.39 11.15 10.64
C THR A 153 1.78 10.24 11.70
N TYR A 154 0.62 10.61 12.28
CA TYR A 154 -0.10 9.76 13.23
C TYR A 154 -0.71 8.53 12.55
N GLU A 155 -1.36 8.72 11.41
CA GLU A 155 -1.90 7.60 10.62
C GLU A 155 -0.78 6.69 10.11
N ALA A 156 0.33 7.26 9.64
CA ALA A 156 1.51 6.47 9.28
C ALA A 156 2.04 5.64 10.45
N LYS A 157 2.06 6.20 11.67
CA LYS A 157 2.46 5.50 12.88
C LYS A 157 1.54 4.32 13.20
N GLU A 158 0.22 4.48 13.04
CA GLU A 158 -0.76 3.42 13.26
C GLU A 158 -0.53 2.24 12.30
N ALA A 159 -0.35 2.53 11.00
CA ALA A 159 -0.03 1.52 10.02
C ALA A 159 1.31 0.82 10.34
N ILE A 160 2.35 1.57 10.74
CA ILE A 160 3.65 1.02 11.16
C ILE A 160 3.49 0.11 12.38
N LEU A 161 2.73 0.53 13.40
CA LEU A 161 2.49 -0.29 14.60
C LEU A 161 1.78 -1.59 14.22
N ALA A 162 0.75 -1.53 13.39
CA ALA A 162 0.06 -2.72 12.90
C ALA A 162 1.03 -3.70 12.20
N VAL A 163 1.94 -3.19 11.35
CA VAL A 163 2.95 -4.05 10.71
C VAL A 163 3.89 -4.68 11.73
N LYS A 164 4.37 -3.90 12.71
CA LYS A 164 5.36 -4.38 13.71
C LYS A 164 4.76 -5.37 14.71
N GLU A 165 3.49 -5.21 15.08
CA GLU A 165 2.83 -6.05 16.06
C GLU A 165 2.26 -7.33 15.45
N HIS A 166 1.83 -7.30 14.19
CA HIS A 166 1.15 -8.41 13.53
C HIS A 166 1.99 -9.12 12.46
N SER A 167 3.19 -8.59 12.15
CA SER A 167 4.08 -9.24 11.18
C SER A 167 5.55 -9.08 11.53
N ASN A 168 6.42 -9.76 10.76
CA ASN A 168 7.85 -9.55 10.72
C ASN A 168 8.32 -9.07 9.34
N LEU A 169 7.39 -8.65 8.50
CA LEU A 169 7.69 -8.19 7.15
C LEU A 169 8.45 -6.86 7.22
N PRO A 170 9.45 -6.66 6.34
CA PRO A 170 9.99 -5.32 6.13
C PRO A 170 8.91 -4.41 5.57
N PHE A 171 9.04 -3.11 5.83
CA PHE A 171 8.08 -2.16 5.33
C PHE A 171 8.76 -0.89 4.81
N VAL A 172 8.10 -0.30 3.83
CA VAL A 172 8.46 0.98 3.21
C VAL A 172 7.34 1.96 3.49
N VAL A 173 7.67 3.22 3.76
CA VAL A 173 6.70 4.28 4.01
C VAL A 173 6.87 5.40 3.01
N THR A 174 5.79 5.83 2.37
CA THR A 174 5.79 7.03 1.53
C THR A 174 4.72 8.00 1.95
N PHE A 175 5.07 9.28 1.86
CA PHE A 175 4.21 10.40 2.22
C PHE A 175 3.83 11.22 0.98
N THR A 176 2.73 11.95 1.08
CA THR A 176 2.34 12.96 0.08
C THR A 176 2.32 14.33 0.70
N PHE A 177 3.00 15.28 0.07
CA PHE A 177 3.18 16.65 0.55
C PHE A 177 2.48 17.63 -0.40
N ASP A 178 2.12 18.79 0.14
CA ASP A 178 1.68 19.94 -0.63
C ASP A 178 2.86 20.74 -1.24
N GLU A 179 2.56 21.83 -1.94
CA GLU A 179 3.55 22.70 -2.57
C GLU A 179 4.49 23.40 -1.56
N GLU A 180 4.12 23.46 -0.29
CA GLU A 180 4.92 24.02 0.80
C GLU A 180 5.78 22.97 1.53
N GLY A 181 5.73 21.71 1.07
CA GLY A 181 6.42 20.58 1.68
C GLY A 181 5.81 20.15 3.02
N LYS A 182 4.49 20.33 3.18
CA LYS A 182 3.75 19.96 4.39
C LYS A 182 2.80 18.82 4.13
N LEU A 183 2.65 17.95 5.14
CA LEU A 183 1.55 16.99 5.21
C LEU A 183 0.25 17.73 5.55
N LEU A 184 -0.88 17.10 5.29
CA LEU A 184 -2.19 17.60 5.71
C LEU A 184 -2.25 17.92 7.22
N SER A 185 -1.55 17.14 8.04
CA SER A 185 -1.40 17.37 9.49
C SER A 185 -0.39 18.45 9.87
N GLY A 186 0.27 19.08 8.90
CA GLY A 186 1.21 20.19 9.08
C GLY A 186 2.67 19.80 9.32
N ALA A 187 2.98 18.51 9.46
CA ALA A 187 4.35 18.05 9.58
C ALA A 187 5.14 18.29 8.28
N ASP A 188 6.41 18.65 8.39
CA ASP A 188 7.29 18.82 7.24
C ASP A 188 7.97 17.51 6.83
N VAL A 189 8.67 17.56 5.71
CA VAL A 189 9.37 16.41 5.12
C VAL A 189 10.35 15.79 6.12
N GLU A 190 11.16 16.62 6.80
CA GLU A 190 12.15 16.14 7.76
C GLU A 190 11.49 15.38 8.93
N THR A 191 10.44 15.95 9.50
CA THR A 191 9.67 15.32 10.58
C THR A 191 9.08 13.97 10.14
N ALA A 192 8.47 13.91 8.96
CA ALA A 192 7.87 12.69 8.45
C ALA A 192 8.93 11.59 8.23
N MET A 193 10.08 11.96 7.64
CA MET A 193 11.20 11.03 7.41
C MET A 193 11.77 10.50 8.73
N ILE A 194 11.98 11.38 9.73
CA ILE A 194 12.49 10.99 11.04
C ILE A 194 11.52 10.04 11.74
N VAL A 195 10.22 10.34 11.73
CA VAL A 195 9.21 9.48 12.38
C VAL A 195 9.22 8.08 11.79
N ALA A 196 9.10 7.95 10.46
CA ALA A 196 9.06 6.64 9.82
C ALA A 196 10.37 5.86 9.99
N SER A 197 11.53 6.52 9.83
CA SER A 197 12.85 5.89 9.99
C SER A 197 13.08 5.43 11.43
N SER A 198 12.74 6.25 12.43
CA SER A 198 12.88 5.92 13.85
C SER A 198 11.99 4.74 14.27
N LEU A 199 10.87 4.55 13.60
CA LEU A 199 9.98 3.41 13.81
C LEU A 199 10.41 2.15 13.06
N GLY A 200 11.50 2.21 12.28
CA GLY A 200 12.14 1.05 11.67
C GLY A 200 11.73 0.77 10.23
N ALA A 201 11.26 1.77 9.49
CA ALA A 201 11.03 1.63 8.06
C ALA A 201 12.34 1.25 7.34
N SER A 202 12.26 0.28 6.42
CA SER A 202 13.39 -0.16 5.61
C SER A 202 13.76 0.85 4.52
N ALA A 203 12.80 1.65 4.10
CA ALA A 203 12.98 2.81 3.24
C ALA A 203 11.86 3.81 3.49
N VAL A 204 12.15 5.09 3.29
CA VAL A 204 11.16 6.18 3.42
C VAL A 204 11.28 7.08 2.20
N GLY A 205 10.16 7.60 1.74
CA GLY A 205 10.11 8.47 0.58
C GLY A 205 8.80 9.21 0.43
N PHE A 206 8.50 9.64 -0.78
CA PHE A 206 7.27 10.32 -1.12
C PHE A 206 6.77 9.88 -2.49
N ASN A 207 5.46 9.97 -2.66
CA ASN A 207 4.77 9.64 -3.89
C ASN A 207 3.51 10.50 -4.03
N CYS A 208 2.93 10.54 -5.22
CA CYS A 208 1.76 11.36 -5.53
C CYS A 208 1.97 12.86 -5.19
N GLY A 209 0.99 13.69 -5.44
CA GLY A 209 1.06 15.12 -5.12
C GLY A 209 1.90 15.93 -6.11
N LEU A 210 3.17 16.14 -5.83
CA LEU A 210 4.05 17.05 -6.58
C LEU A 210 4.76 16.39 -7.76
N GLY A 211 5.10 17.20 -8.78
CA GLY A 211 5.90 16.77 -9.90
C GLY A 211 7.41 16.72 -9.59
N PRO A 212 8.24 16.20 -10.53
CA PRO A 212 9.67 16.04 -10.29
C PRO A 212 10.43 17.34 -10.03
N LYS A 213 9.90 18.49 -10.48
CA LYS A 213 10.53 19.79 -10.28
C LYS A 213 10.36 20.33 -8.86
N GLU A 214 9.20 20.04 -8.26
CA GLU A 214 8.83 20.49 -6.93
C GLU A 214 9.44 19.58 -5.85
N ILE A 215 9.83 18.35 -6.24
CA ILE A 215 10.43 17.35 -5.36
C ILE A 215 11.97 17.45 -5.35
N SER A 216 12.58 18.09 -6.32
CA SER A 216 14.05 18.21 -6.45
C SER A 216 14.62 19.40 -5.60
#